data_0785a5e911692bda2f59ab2f267f42b6
#
_entry.id   0785a5e911692bda2f59ab2f267f42b6
#
_cell.length_a   1.000
_cell.length_b   1.000
_cell.length_c   1.000
_cell.angle_alpha   90.00
_cell.angle_beta   90.00
_cell.angle_gamma   90.00
#
_symmetry.space_group_name_H-M   'P 1'
#
loop_
_entity.id
_entity.type
_entity.pdbx_description
1 polymer ?
#
loop_
_entity_poly.entity_id
_entity_poly.type
_entity_poly.pdbx_seq_one_letter_code
_entity_poly.pdbx_strand_id
1 'polypeptide(L)'
;MDKLNEIMKQLHSVLESQVDALEPVPFQPVDEAEWEWETVSFDGTEKDNSAWLALISEYIRSAKSFEIQCWEDEVEEMILVLQYGDIKPSNWKKGTIVEGIVTPDFIKMVLEMPKPTDREIYNKMTPFFDIAFDNGFSSQHYGTEVIIKKKR
;
A
#
# COMPACT_ATOMS: atom_id res chain seq x y z
N MET A 1 18.31 30.29 -10.42
CA MET A 1 18.45 30.20 -8.96
C MET A 1 17.41 31.06 -8.27
N ASP A 2 17.39 32.35 -8.58
CA ASP A 2 16.43 33.26 -7.95
C ASP A 2 14.99 32.88 -8.24
N LYS A 3 14.73 32.46 -9.47
CA LYS A 3 13.40 32.05 -9.89
C LYS A 3 12.94 30.80 -9.16
N LEU A 4 13.85 29.85 -8.93
CA LEU A 4 13.55 28.64 -8.20
C LEU A 4 13.27 28.96 -6.72
N ASN A 5 14.09 29.82 -6.12
CA ASN A 5 13.90 30.24 -4.75
C ASN A 5 12.56 30.96 -4.56
N GLU A 6 12.19 31.77 -5.54
CA GLU A 6 10.91 32.46 -5.50
C GLU A 6 9.74 31.50 -5.61
N ILE A 7 9.84 30.50 -6.48
CA ILE A 7 8.83 29.46 -6.60
C ILE A 7 8.73 28.67 -5.28
N MET A 8 9.85 28.31 -4.68
CA MET A 8 9.85 27.60 -3.40
C MET A 8 9.23 28.43 -2.29
N LYS A 9 9.50 29.74 -2.27
CA LYS A 9 8.87 30.63 -1.30
C LYS A 9 7.36 30.70 -1.50
N GLN A 10 6.91 30.79 -2.76
CA GLN A 10 5.49 30.82 -3.05
C GLN A 10 4.81 29.53 -2.66
N LEU A 11 5.41 28.38 -2.96
CA LEU A 11 4.88 27.10 -2.55
C LEU A 11 4.80 26.98 -1.03
N HIS A 12 5.85 27.38 -0.35
CA HIS A 12 5.89 27.33 1.10
C HIS A 12 4.83 28.26 1.71
N SER A 13 4.69 29.46 1.18
CA SER A 13 3.68 30.41 1.61
C SER A 13 2.27 29.90 1.36
N VAL A 14 2.02 29.28 0.21
CA VAL A 14 0.72 28.67 -0.10
C VAL A 14 0.44 27.52 0.84
N LEU A 15 1.41 26.67 1.10
CA LEU A 15 1.24 25.57 2.04
C LEU A 15 0.95 26.05 3.44
N GLU A 16 1.69 27.04 3.92
CA GLU A 16 1.44 27.65 5.24
C GLU A 16 0.07 28.31 5.30
N SER A 17 -0.28 29.04 4.25
CA SER A 17 -1.57 29.70 4.18
C SER A 17 -2.69 28.68 4.14
N GLN A 18 -2.52 27.59 3.43
CA GLN A 18 -3.49 26.51 3.40
C GLN A 18 -3.60 25.79 4.74
N VAL A 19 -2.48 25.58 5.41
CA VAL A 19 -2.50 24.99 6.74
C VAL A 19 -3.23 25.90 7.72
N ASP A 20 -2.92 27.19 7.71
CA ASP A 20 -3.59 28.15 8.57
C ASP A 20 -5.08 28.29 8.23
N ALA A 21 -5.41 28.23 6.95
CA ALA A 21 -6.79 28.34 6.51
C ALA A 21 -7.56 27.02 6.73
N LEU A 22 -6.90 25.87 6.61
CA LEU A 22 -7.54 24.57 6.71
C LEU A 22 -7.61 24.03 8.14
N GLU A 23 -6.72 24.50 9.04
CA GLU A 23 -6.74 24.05 10.42
C GLU A 23 -8.11 24.21 11.09
N PRO A 24 -8.76 25.37 10.99
CA PRO A 24 -10.09 25.52 11.57
C PRO A 24 -11.19 24.95 10.68
N VAL A 25 -10.86 24.59 9.44
CA VAL A 25 -11.87 24.10 8.51
C VAL A 25 -12.32 22.72 8.91
N PRO A 26 -13.62 22.46 8.94
CA PRO A 26 -14.15 21.15 9.31
C PRO A 26 -13.83 20.04 8.32
N PHE A 27 -13.04 20.31 7.29
CA PHE A 27 -12.67 19.34 6.29
C PHE A 27 -12.01 18.09 6.90
N GLN A 28 -11.01 18.27 7.76
CA GLN A 28 -10.33 17.15 8.40
C GLN A 28 -11.20 16.44 9.42
N PRO A 29 -11.87 17.15 10.35
CA PRO A 29 -12.79 16.48 11.27
C PRO A 29 -13.92 15.74 10.60
N VAL A 30 -14.46 16.27 9.50
CA VAL A 30 -15.54 15.63 8.75
C VAL A 30 -15.06 14.34 8.12
N ASP A 31 -13.87 14.35 7.48
CA ASP A 31 -13.31 13.16 6.87
C ASP A 31 -12.95 12.12 7.92
N GLU A 32 -12.34 12.53 9.00
CA GLU A 32 -11.99 11.62 10.10
C GLU A 32 -13.24 11.06 10.78
N ALA A 33 -14.31 11.85 10.84
CA ALA A 33 -15.57 11.40 11.41
C ALA A 33 -16.25 10.34 10.54
N GLU A 34 -16.06 10.40 9.22
CA GLU A 34 -16.67 9.45 8.30
C GLU A 34 -15.86 8.17 8.14
N TRP A 35 -14.56 8.20 8.40
CA TRP A 35 -13.65 7.09 8.17
C TRP A 35 -13.02 6.62 9.47
N GLU A 36 -12.79 5.33 9.53
CA GLU A 36 -12.03 4.72 10.61
C GLU A 36 -11.07 3.69 10.04
N TRP A 37 -9.99 3.46 10.75
CA TRP A 37 -9.00 2.47 10.39
C TRP A 37 -9.23 1.20 11.20
N GLU A 38 -9.09 0.07 10.55
CA GLU A 38 -9.24 -1.22 11.19
C GLU A 38 -8.06 -2.09 10.81
N THR A 39 -7.52 -2.81 11.79
CA THR A 39 -6.49 -3.80 11.57
C THR A 39 -7.11 -5.18 11.64
N VAL A 40 -6.92 -5.97 10.59
CA VAL A 40 -7.38 -7.35 10.51
C VAL A 40 -6.15 -8.24 10.53
N SER A 41 -6.12 -9.18 11.47
CA SER A 41 -5.01 -10.13 11.58
C SER A 41 -5.44 -11.50 11.07
N PHE A 42 -4.55 -12.17 10.36
CA PHE A 42 -4.79 -13.50 9.84
C PHE A 42 -3.87 -14.50 10.49
N ASP A 43 -4.44 -15.60 10.94
CA ASP A 43 -3.67 -16.70 11.51
C ASP A 43 -3.01 -17.48 10.38
N GLY A 44 -1.70 -17.39 10.33
CA GLY A 44 -0.92 -18.07 9.31
C GLY A 44 -0.92 -19.58 9.39
N THR A 45 -1.47 -20.16 10.48
CA THR A 45 -1.61 -21.61 10.59
C THR A 45 -2.77 -22.14 9.75
N GLU A 46 -3.61 -21.27 9.22
CA GLU A 46 -4.70 -21.69 8.33
C GLU A 46 -4.14 -22.37 7.07
N LYS A 47 -4.88 -23.34 6.57
CA LYS A 47 -4.45 -24.15 5.43
C LYS A 47 -4.37 -23.36 4.13
N ASP A 48 -5.19 -22.32 3.99
CA ASP A 48 -5.24 -21.51 2.79
C ASP A 48 -5.30 -20.01 3.14
N ASN A 49 -5.33 -19.19 2.11
CA ASN A 49 -5.40 -17.74 2.26
C ASN A 49 -6.75 -17.17 1.79
N SER A 50 -7.80 -17.97 1.84
CA SER A 50 -9.12 -17.58 1.32
C SER A 50 -9.67 -16.33 1.96
N ALA A 51 -9.54 -16.19 3.28
CA ALA A 51 -10.02 -15.01 4.00
C ALA A 51 -9.24 -13.75 3.60
N TRP A 52 -7.93 -13.87 3.45
CA TRP A 52 -7.10 -12.76 2.98
C TRP A 52 -7.47 -12.37 1.54
N LEU A 53 -7.66 -13.37 0.67
CA LEU A 53 -8.05 -13.11 -0.73
C LEU A 53 -9.43 -12.43 -0.81
N ALA A 54 -10.37 -12.85 0.02
CA ALA A 54 -11.69 -12.22 0.06
C ALA A 54 -11.59 -10.75 0.45
N LEU A 55 -10.76 -10.44 1.43
CA LEU A 55 -10.58 -9.06 1.88
C LEU A 55 -9.88 -8.21 0.82
N ILE A 56 -8.74 -8.67 0.30
CA ILE A 56 -8.00 -7.88 -0.70
C ILE A 56 -8.83 -7.69 -1.97
N SER A 57 -9.65 -8.65 -2.36
CA SER A 57 -10.43 -8.54 -3.59
C SER A 57 -11.42 -7.38 -3.54
N GLU A 58 -11.93 -7.03 -2.38
CA GLU A 58 -12.81 -5.88 -2.23
C GLU A 58 -12.09 -4.55 -2.53
N TYR A 59 -10.84 -4.44 -2.11
CA TYR A 59 -10.08 -3.20 -2.22
C TYR A 59 -9.31 -3.09 -3.52
N ILE A 60 -8.78 -4.20 -4.04
CA ILE A 60 -7.97 -4.17 -5.26
C ILE A 60 -8.79 -3.73 -6.48
N ARG A 61 -10.08 -4.07 -6.51
CA ARG A 61 -10.96 -3.73 -7.64
C ARG A 61 -11.28 -2.24 -7.72
N SER A 62 -11.22 -1.53 -6.59
CA SER A 62 -11.44 -0.10 -6.54
C SER A 62 -10.15 0.71 -6.51
N ALA A 63 -9.01 0.06 -6.41
CA ALA A 63 -7.72 0.71 -6.36
C ALA A 63 -7.27 1.15 -7.76
N LYS A 64 -6.57 2.27 -7.83
CA LYS A 64 -6.01 2.79 -9.06
C LYS A 64 -4.52 2.56 -9.16
N SER A 65 -3.82 2.59 -8.04
CA SER A 65 -2.38 2.41 -7.98
C SER A 65 -1.99 1.52 -6.82
N PHE A 66 -0.81 0.93 -6.94
CA PHE A 66 -0.26 0.05 -5.92
C PHE A 66 1.19 0.39 -5.61
N GLU A 67 1.63 -0.01 -4.41
CA GLU A 67 3.02 -0.10 -4.04
C GLU A 67 3.23 -1.47 -3.41
N ILE A 68 4.29 -2.17 -3.83
CA ILE A 68 4.68 -3.45 -3.25
C ILE A 68 6.12 -3.33 -2.78
N GLN A 69 6.37 -3.75 -1.54
CA GLN A 69 7.71 -3.78 -0.97
C GLN A 69 8.24 -5.20 -0.97
N CYS A 70 9.47 -5.36 -1.44
CA CYS A 70 10.18 -6.63 -1.43
C CYS A 70 11.54 -6.43 -0.76
N TRP A 71 11.95 -7.39 0.08
CA TRP A 71 13.28 -7.38 0.65
C TRP A 71 14.32 -7.66 -0.43
N GLU A 72 15.56 -7.26 -0.17
CA GLU A 72 16.64 -7.38 -1.17
C GLU A 72 16.93 -8.81 -1.62
N ASP A 73 16.62 -9.80 -0.80
CA ASP A 73 16.79 -11.21 -1.14
C ASP A 73 15.55 -11.82 -1.81
N GLU A 74 14.46 -11.08 -1.90
CA GLU A 74 13.22 -11.54 -2.55
C GLU A 74 13.23 -11.18 -4.03
N VAL A 75 14.20 -11.73 -4.75
CA VAL A 75 14.46 -11.38 -6.14
C VAL A 75 13.35 -11.86 -7.07
N GLU A 76 12.83 -13.06 -6.84
CA GLU A 76 11.78 -13.63 -7.69
C GLU A 76 10.49 -12.81 -7.59
N GLU A 77 10.12 -12.41 -6.38
CA GLU A 77 8.93 -11.60 -6.12
C GLU A 77 9.10 -10.21 -6.75
N MET A 78 10.29 -9.63 -6.64
CA MET A 78 10.58 -8.33 -7.22
C MET A 78 10.51 -8.37 -8.75
N ILE A 79 11.08 -9.41 -9.37
CA ILE A 79 11.02 -9.57 -10.83
C ILE A 79 9.56 -9.71 -11.29
N LEU A 80 8.76 -10.46 -10.55
CA LEU A 80 7.36 -10.64 -10.88
C LEU A 80 6.61 -9.29 -10.84
N VAL A 81 6.78 -8.53 -9.77
CA VAL A 81 6.08 -7.26 -9.61
C VAL A 81 6.56 -6.23 -10.63
N LEU A 82 7.82 -6.25 -11.02
CA LEU A 82 8.37 -5.34 -12.02
C LEU A 82 7.74 -5.51 -13.41
N GLN A 83 7.04 -6.61 -13.65
CA GLN A 83 6.28 -6.76 -14.88
C GLN A 83 5.04 -5.85 -14.90
N TYR A 84 4.63 -5.33 -13.75
CA TYR A 84 3.42 -4.53 -13.60
C TYR A 84 3.69 -3.09 -13.17
N GLY A 85 4.93 -2.75 -12.86
CA GLY A 85 5.26 -1.41 -12.39
C GLY A 85 6.75 -1.12 -12.48
N ASP A 86 7.15 -0.04 -11.83
CA ASP A 86 8.51 0.47 -11.85
C ASP A 86 9.05 0.63 -10.45
N ILE A 87 10.37 0.64 -10.33
CA ILE A 87 11.02 0.88 -9.04
C ILE A 87 10.76 2.31 -8.59
N LYS A 88 10.23 2.43 -7.39
CA LYS A 88 10.04 3.74 -6.75
C LYS A 88 11.32 4.10 -5.99
N PRO A 89 11.93 5.25 -6.25
CA PRO A 89 13.09 5.68 -5.47
C PRO A 89 12.74 5.79 -3.98
N SER A 90 13.61 5.24 -3.14
CA SER A 90 13.40 5.30 -1.70
C SER A 90 14.73 5.25 -0.98
N ASN A 91 14.72 5.61 0.30
CA ASN A 91 15.89 5.53 1.17
C ASN A 91 16.05 4.15 1.83
N TRP A 92 15.14 3.25 1.55
CA TRP A 92 15.17 1.91 2.13
C TRP A 92 16.29 1.10 1.48
N LYS A 93 17.32 0.80 2.25
CA LYS A 93 18.51 0.11 1.74
C LYS A 93 18.37 -1.41 1.76
N LYS A 94 17.41 -1.94 2.48
CA LYS A 94 17.25 -3.39 2.66
C LYS A 94 16.27 -4.01 1.69
N GLY A 95 15.68 -3.21 0.82
CA GLY A 95 14.70 -3.71 -0.14
C GLY A 95 14.34 -2.69 -1.18
N THR A 96 13.34 -3.02 -1.96
CA THR A 96 12.88 -2.23 -3.10
C THR A 96 11.38 -2.03 -3.02
N ILE A 97 10.93 -0.85 -3.39
CA ILE A 97 9.52 -0.54 -3.54
C ILE A 97 9.21 -0.48 -5.04
N VAL A 98 8.19 -1.22 -5.47
CA VAL A 98 7.71 -1.19 -6.84
C VAL A 98 6.33 -0.55 -6.83
N GLU A 99 6.13 0.45 -7.69
CA GLU A 99 4.83 1.11 -7.80
C GLU A 99 4.30 0.99 -9.22
N GLY A 100 2.99 1.02 -9.35
CA GLY A 100 2.36 0.92 -10.66
C GLY A 100 0.87 1.16 -10.60
N ILE A 101 0.26 1.00 -11.77
CA ILE A 101 -1.19 1.14 -11.94
C ILE A 101 -1.84 -0.23 -11.74
N VAL A 102 -2.96 -0.26 -11.04
CA VAL A 102 -3.74 -1.49 -10.87
C VAL A 102 -4.48 -1.76 -12.17
N THR A 103 -4.00 -2.76 -12.89
CA THR A 103 -4.61 -3.22 -14.14
C THR A 103 -5.34 -4.54 -13.92
N PRO A 104 -6.22 -4.96 -14.85
CA PRO A 104 -6.83 -6.29 -14.73
C PRO A 104 -5.80 -7.43 -14.62
N ASP A 105 -4.69 -7.33 -15.34
CA ASP A 105 -3.64 -8.33 -15.26
C ASP A 105 -2.97 -8.34 -13.89
N PHE A 106 -2.73 -7.18 -13.31
CA PHE A 106 -2.19 -7.07 -11.96
C PHE A 106 -3.15 -7.70 -10.93
N ILE A 107 -4.44 -7.39 -11.03
CA ILE A 107 -5.46 -7.96 -10.15
C ILE A 107 -5.44 -9.48 -10.24
N LYS A 108 -5.42 -10.00 -11.45
CA LYS A 108 -5.38 -11.44 -11.69
C LYS A 108 -4.14 -12.05 -11.05
N MET A 109 -2.99 -11.43 -11.24
CA MET A 109 -1.73 -11.93 -10.68
C MET A 109 -1.82 -12.02 -9.15
N VAL A 110 -2.26 -10.97 -8.49
CA VAL A 110 -2.33 -10.95 -7.02
C VAL A 110 -3.33 -11.97 -6.49
N LEU A 111 -4.51 -12.05 -7.10
CA LEU A 111 -5.57 -12.93 -6.61
C LEU A 111 -5.33 -14.40 -6.92
N GLU A 112 -4.54 -14.71 -7.94
CA GLU A 112 -4.22 -16.08 -8.32
C GLU A 112 -2.94 -16.62 -7.66
N MET A 113 -2.18 -15.78 -6.97
CA MET A 113 -0.98 -16.25 -6.30
C MET A 113 -1.33 -17.22 -5.18
N PRO A 114 -0.72 -18.40 -5.17
CA PRO A 114 -0.99 -19.36 -4.11
C PRO A 114 -0.38 -18.93 -2.80
N LYS A 115 -0.95 -19.40 -1.71
CA LYS A 115 -0.38 -19.19 -0.39
C LYS A 115 1.02 -19.81 -0.34
N PRO A 116 2.05 -19.05 0.04
CA PRO A 116 3.39 -19.62 0.15
C PRO A 116 3.45 -20.75 1.17
N THR A 117 4.28 -21.75 0.88
CA THR A 117 4.48 -22.90 1.77
C THR A 117 5.69 -22.73 2.67
N ASP A 118 6.48 -21.68 2.45
CA ASP A 118 7.62 -21.35 3.29
C ASP A 118 7.14 -20.86 4.66
N ARG A 119 7.57 -21.53 5.72
CA ARG A 119 7.15 -21.24 7.10
C ARG A 119 8.31 -20.90 8.01
N GLU A 120 9.46 -20.56 7.45
CA GLU A 120 10.66 -20.34 8.27
C GLU A 120 10.51 -19.14 9.20
N ILE A 121 9.88 -18.05 8.73
CA ILE A 121 9.74 -16.83 9.52
C ILE A 121 8.28 -16.52 9.79
N TYR A 122 7.44 -16.57 8.75
CA TYR A 122 6.02 -16.23 8.85
C TYR A 122 5.18 -17.25 8.11
N ASN A 123 3.97 -17.47 8.59
CA ASN A 123 2.95 -18.16 7.83
C ASN A 123 2.34 -17.16 6.86
N LYS A 124 2.90 -17.08 5.67
CA LYS A 124 2.58 -16.05 4.69
C LYS A 124 1.24 -16.31 4.01
N MET A 125 0.42 -15.26 3.87
CA MET A 125 -0.80 -15.30 3.06
C MET A 125 -0.51 -15.01 1.61
N THR A 126 0.53 -14.22 1.34
CA THR A 126 0.98 -13.80 0.02
C THR A 126 2.50 -13.77 0.00
N PRO A 127 3.14 -13.97 -1.17
CA PRO A 127 4.61 -13.88 -1.23
C PRO A 127 5.12 -12.45 -1.09
N PHE A 128 4.26 -11.44 -1.16
CA PHE A 128 4.68 -10.05 -1.11
C PHE A 128 4.70 -9.54 0.32
N PHE A 129 5.83 -8.98 0.72
CA PHE A 129 6.02 -8.49 2.08
C PHE A 129 4.97 -7.44 2.46
N ASP A 130 4.86 -6.36 1.67
CA ASP A 130 3.83 -5.34 1.86
C ASP A 130 3.18 -5.01 0.54
N ILE A 131 1.85 -4.87 0.54
CA ILE A 131 1.07 -4.39 -0.59
C ILE A 131 0.22 -3.23 -0.09
N ALA A 132 0.32 -2.08 -0.75
CA ALA A 132 -0.51 -0.92 -0.40
C ALA A 132 -1.22 -0.39 -1.63
N PHE A 133 -2.46 0.04 -1.44
CA PHE A 133 -3.26 0.66 -2.50
C PHE A 133 -3.61 2.10 -2.13
N ASP A 134 -3.99 2.88 -3.13
CA ASP A 134 -4.34 4.29 -2.94
C ASP A 134 -5.70 4.50 -2.26
N ASN A 135 -6.42 3.44 -1.96
CA ASN A 135 -7.72 3.49 -1.27
C ASN A 135 -7.64 3.17 0.23
N GLY A 136 -6.45 3.23 0.80
CA GLY A 136 -6.26 3.01 2.23
C GLY A 136 -6.03 1.57 2.65
N PHE A 137 -6.01 0.64 1.70
CA PHE A 137 -5.67 -0.75 1.99
C PHE A 137 -4.17 -0.92 2.12
N SER A 138 -3.73 -1.67 3.13
CA SER A 138 -2.32 -2.03 3.30
C SER A 138 -2.22 -3.43 3.87
N SER A 139 -1.63 -4.34 3.12
CA SER A 139 -1.33 -5.70 3.56
C SER A 139 0.12 -5.73 3.99
N GLN A 140 0.37 -6.09 5.24
CA GLN A 140 1.69 -6.04 5.85
C GLN A 140 2.11 -7.41 6.35
N HIS A 141 3.43 -7.59 6.45
CA HIS A 141 4.02 -8.83 6.98
C HIS A 141 3.47 -10.06 6.26
N TYR A 142 3.57 -10.04 4.92
CA TYR A 142 3.13 -11.13 4.04
C TYR A 142 1.64 -11.44 4.19
N GLY A 143 0.83 -10.41 4.48
CA GLY A 143 -0.61 -10.54 4.58
C GLY A 143 -1.13 -10.97 5.94
N THR A 144 -0.27 -11.15 6.93
CA THR A 144 -0.73 -11.52 8.29
C THR A 144 -1.40 -10.37 9.00
N GLU A 145 -1.09 -9.14 8.63
CA GLU A 145 -1.75 -7.94 9.13
C GLU A 145 -2.24 -7.11 7.97
N VAL A 146 -3.51 -6.73 8.01
CA VAL A 146 -4.09 -5.89 6.98
C VAL A 146 -4.75 -4.69 7.63
N ILE A 147 -4.39 -3.50 7.15
CA ILE A 147 -5.00 -2.26 7.60
C ILE A 147 -5.94 -1.79 6.52
N ILE A 148 -7.17 -1.51 6.91
CA ILE A 148 -8.21 -1.04 5.99
C ILE A 148 -8.82 0.25 6.49
N LYS A 149 -9.32 1.04 5.56
CA LYS A 149 -10.06 2.26 5.83
C LYS A 149 -11.52 1.97 5.56
N LYS A 150 -12.33 2.10 6.59
CA LYS A 150 -13.77 1.83 6.52
C LYS A 150 -14.56 3.10 6.73
N LYS A 151 -15.71 3.17 6.10
CA LYS A 151 -16.68 4.20 6.40
C LYS A 151 -17.43 3.80 7.66
N ARG A 152 -17.57 4.75 8.58
CA ARG A 152 -18.32 4.55 9.83
C ARG A 152 -19.80 4.37 9.59
#